data_862d5a396718df1a8ca8bc26f74986c9
#
_entry.id   862d5a396718df1a8ca8bc26f74986c9
#
_cell.length_a   1.000
_cell.length_b   1.000
_cell.length_c   1.000
_cell.angle_alpha   90.00
_cell.angle_beta   90.00
_cell.angle_gamma   90.00
#
_symmetry.space_group_name_H-M   'P 1'
#
loop_
_entity.id
_entity.type
_entity.pdbx_description
1 polymer ?
#
loop_
_entity_poly.entity_id
_entity_poly.type
_entity_poly.pdbx_seq_one_letter_code
_entity_poly.pdbx_strand_id
1 'polypeptide(L)'
;MTDEQKFLFDLKGYLLLPGILDGAQIEAVKAHLYAGGTGWTGPAQELLDHPAVADVLNETLSESEPQENYYNFRCESSFVTIRQGGWNPGGTSIPHVVRPVQGAGPMNYQCNGGRIYSALTRVVWELNPVAHGDGGTLFLSGTHKAKFPYPPSVTEPDNPFMEDYACPAGSVFIFTESLLHAATPWKNPDVDRVAIFNCYNSVWAQWHRLNLPSDLIESMPPKRRTLFRGVFAHDFTKTPEEGGNRYYAENNRSL
;
A
#
# COMPACT_ATOMS: atom_id res chain seq x y z
N MET A 1 -6.30 -1.75 -13.91
CA MET A 1 -5.57 -0.50 -14.29
C MET A 1 -5.71 -0.25 -15.78
N THR A 2 -5.72 1.05 -16.19
CA THR A 2 -5.58 1.42 -17.62
C THR A 2 -4.13 1.24 -18.07
N ASP A 3 -3.87 1.16 -19.38
CA ASP A 3 -2.51 1.06 -19.92
C ASP A 3 -1.66 2.28 -19.55
N GLU A 4 -2.26 3.48 -19.51
CA GLU A 4 -1.60 4.69 -19.04
C GLU A 4 -1.20 4.59 -17.57
N GLN A 5 -2.08 4.08 -16.71
CA GLN A 5 -1.77 3.88 -15.29
C GLN A 5 -0.64 2.87 -15.09
N LYS A 6 -0.62 1.78 -15.87
CA LYS A 6 0.47 0.79 -15.85
C LYS A 6 1.79 1.43 -16.25
N PHE A 7 1.80 2.17 -17.36
CA PHE A 7 2.97 2.88 -17.83
C PHE A 7 3.49 3.89 -16.80
N LEU A 8 2.60 4.70 -16.21
CA LEU A 8 2.97 5.69 -15.21
C LEU A 8 3.48 5.05 -13.91
N PHE A 9 2.85 3.96 -13.46
CA PHE A 9 3.32 3.23 -12.29
C PHE A 9 4.71 2.63 -12.54
N ASP A 10 4.93 2.00 -13.69
CA ASP A 10 6.26 1.48 -14.05
C ASP A 10 7.30 2.60 -14.18
N LEU A 11 6.93 3.75 -14.78
CA LEU A 11 7.86 4.87 -14.94
C LEU A 11 8.25 5.52 -13.62
N LYS A 12 7.25 5.80 -12.76
CA LYS A 12 7.40 6.63 -11.56
C LYS A 12 7.57 5.84 -10.27
N GLY A 13 7.00 4.63 -10.18
CA GLY A 13 6.94 3.80 -8.97
C GLY A 13 5.71 4.09 -8.11
N TYR A 14 4.78 4.91 -8.59
CA TYR A 14 3.55 5.26 -7.88
C TYR A 14 2.41 5.65 -8.81
N LEU A 15 1.20 5.64 -8.23
CA LEU A 15 -0.01 6.28 -8.79
C LEU A 15 -0.66 7.15 -7.72
N LEU A 16 -1.17 8.30 -8.15
CA LEU A 16 -2.09 9.12 -7.39
C LEU A 16 -3.46 9.06 -8.07
N LEU A 17 -4.47 8.59 -7.34
CA LEU A 17 -5.86 8.53 -7.79
C LEU A 17 -6.64 9.59 -7.00
N PRO A 18 -7.02 10.71 -7.62
CA PRO A 18 -7.63 11.82 -6.91
C PRO A 18 -9.12 11.60 -6.65
N GLY A 19 -9.59 11.99 -5.46
CA GLY A 19 -11.01 12.10 -5.14
C GLY A 19 -11.80 10.79 -5.28
N ILE A 20 -11.26 9.69 -4.81
CA ILE A 20 -11.88 8.35 -4.90
C ILE A 20 -13.06 8.22 -3.93
N LEU A 21 -12.95 8.78 -2.73
CA LEU A 21 -14.00 8.74 -1.72
C LEU A 21 -14.92 9.96 -1.86
N ASP A 22 -16.19 9.75 -1.65
CA ASP A 22 -17.14 10.85 -1.52
C ASP A 22 -17.10 11.52 -0.13
N GLY A 23 -17.78 12.66 0.01
CA GLY A 23 -17.77 13.43 1.24
C GLY A 23 -18.32 12.65 2.45
N ALA A 24 -19.33 11.80 2.26
CA ALA A 24 -19.92 11.03 3.34
C ALA A 24 -18.95 9.92 3.83
N GLN A 25 -18.28 9.26 2.91
CA GLN A 25 -17.25 8.27 3.22
C GLN A 25 -16.07 8.92 3.98
N ILE A 26 -15.59 10.07 3.50
CA ILE A 26 -14.49 10.80 4.14
C ILE A 26 -14.86 11.15 5.59
N GLU A 27 -16.03 11.76 5.81
CA GLU A 27 -16.44 12.19 7.15
C GLU A 27 -16.69 11.00 8.08
N ALA A 28 -17.27 9.89 7.60
CA ALA A 28 -17.46 8.69 8.41
C ALA A 28 -16.12 8.10 8.85
N VAL A 29 -15.13 8.00 7.95
CA VAL A 29 -13.79 7.49 8.29
C VAL A 29 -13.09 8.43 9.25
N LYS A 30 -13.09 9.75 9.01
CA LYS A 30 -12.49 10.74 9.90
C LYS A 30 -13.07 10.70 11.31
N ALA A 31 -14.40 10.69 11.42
CA ALA A 31 -15.08 10.60 12.73
C ALA A 31 -14.66 9.34 13.50
N HIS A 32 -14.54 8.21 12.81
CA HIS A 32 -14.06 6.96 13.40
C HIS A 32 -12.62 7.09 13.90
N LEU A 33 -11.72 7.68 13.11
CA LEU A 33 -10.31 7.85 13.50
C LEU A 33 -10.11 8.83 14.64
N TYR A 34 -10.83 9.95 14.65
CA TYR A 34 -10.79 10.90 15.77
C TYR A 34 -11.36 10.33 17.07
N ALA A 35 -12.25 9.33 16.99
CA ALA A 35 -12.73 8.58 18.14
C ALA A 35 -11.76 7.47 18.62
N GLY A 36 -10.54 7.41 18.08
CA GLY A 36 -9.54 6.39 18.44
C GLY A 36 -9.66 5.08 17.66
N GLY A 37 -10.44 5.07 16.57
CA GLY A 37 -10.54 3.94 15.67
C GLY A 37 -9.24 3.69 14.88
N THR A 38 -9.14 2.52 14.28
CA THR A 38 -7.97 2.09 13.51
C THR A 38 -8.31 1.89 12.03
N GLY A 39 -7.31 1.71 11.18
CA GLY A 39 -7.52 1.34 9.78
C GLY A 39 -8.11 -0.06 9.56
N TRP A 40 -8.23 -0.85 10.64
CA TRP A 40 -8.77 -2.21 10.61
C TRP A 40 -10.26 -2.30 11.00
N THR A 41 -10.84 -1.22 11.50
CA THR A 41 -12.15 -1.23 12.14
C THR A 41 -13.10 -0.19 11.57
N GLY A 42 -14.39 -0.38 11.79
CA GLY A 42 -15.43 0.57 11.38
C GLY A 42 -15.39 0.89 9.87
N PRO A 43 -15.75 2.12 9.46
CA PRO A 43 -15.77 2.50 8.05
C PRO A 43 -14.39 2.49 7.39
N ALA A 44 -13.29 2.58 8.16
CA ALA A 44 -11.94 2.47 7.61
C ALA A 44 -11.63 1.08 7.08
N GLN A 45 -12.33 0.06 7.54
CA GLN A 45 -12.18 -1.32 7.05
C GLN A 45 -12.56 -1.46 5.56
N GLU A 46 -13.47 -0.61 5.05
CA GLU A 46 -13.86 -0.60 3.64
C GLU A 46 -12.73 -0.15 2.71
N LEU A 47 -11.75 0.55 3.24
CA LEU A 47 -10.59 1.05 2.49
C LEU A 47 -9.53 -0.02 2.26
N LEU A 48 -9.60 -1.15 2.97
CA LEU A 48 -8.65 -2.26 2.82
C LEU A 48 -8.75 -2.95 1.45
N ASP A 49 -9.93 -3.02 0.88
CA ASP A 49 -10.22 -3.66 -0.39
C ASP A 49 -11.13 -2.80 -1.29
N HIS A 50 -11.06 -1.48 -1.11
CA HIS A 50 -11.79 -0.55 -1.98
C HIS A 50 -11.50 -0.87 -3.46
N PRO A 51 -12.51 -0.94 -4.34
CA PRO A 51 -12.33 -1.40 -5.72
C PRO A 51 -11.19 -0.72 -6.48
N ALA A 52 -11.09 0.62 -6.38
CA ALA A 52 -10.03 1.38 -7.04
C ALA A 52 -8.61 0.96 -6.60
N VAL A 53 -8.45 0.51 -5.35
CA VAL A 53 -7.18 0.02 -4.81
C VAL A 53 -6.97 -1.44 -5.17
N ALA A 54 -8.01 -2.26 -5.02
CA ALA A 54 -7.95 -3.69 -5.31
C ALA A 54 -7.55 -3.96 -6.78
N ASP A 55 -8.05 -3.14 -7.72
CA ASP A 55 -7.68 -3.23 -9.13
C ASP A 55 -6.18 -2.97 -9.38
N VAL A 56 -5.61 -1.97 -8.69
CA VAL A 56 -4.16 -1.69 -8.78
C VAL A 56 -3.34 -2.80 -8.14
N LEU A 57 -3.72 -3.24 -6.94
CA LEU A 57 -2.99 -4.28 -6.22
C LEU A 57 -3.06 -5.63 -6.94
N ASN A 58 -4.19 -5.95 -7.55
CA ASN A 58 -4.31 -7.18 -8.35
C ASN A 58 -3.36 -7.16 -9.55
N GLU A 59 -3.25 -6.02 -10.24
CA GLU A 59 -2.35 -5.87 -11.38
C GLU A 59 -0.86 -5.87 -10.98
N THR A 60 -0.53 -5.37 -9.77
CA THR A 60 0.85 -5.13 -9.36
C THR A 60 1.40 -6.15 -8.37
N LEU A 61 0.56 -6.97 -7.76
CA LEU A 61 0.97 -7.97 -6.75
C LEU A 61 0.52 -9.39 -7.06
N SER A 62 -0.39 -9.56 -8.04
CA SER A 62 -0.93 -10.86 -8.39
C SER A 62 -0.42 -11.33 -9.74
N GLU A 63 -0.11 -12.61 -9.84
CA GLU A 63 0.18 -13.27 -11.13
C GLU A 63 -1.08 -13.85 -11.79
N SER A 64 -2.21 -13.79 -11.09
CA SER A 64 -3.48 -14.40 -11.48
C SER A 64 -4.53 -13.35 -11.76
N GLU A 65 -5.51 -13.71 -12.60
CA GLU A 65 -6.69 -12.88 -12.80
C GLU A 65 -7.46 -12.62 -11.49
N PRO A 66 -8.16 -11.48 -11.37
CA PRO A 66 -9.02 -11.19 -10.22
C PRO A 66 -10.00 -12.32 -9.94
N GLN A 67 -10.16 -12.68 -8.68
CA GLN A 67 -11.08 -13.74 -8.27
C GLN A 67 -12.28 -13.15 -7.52
N GLU A 68 -13.44 -13.80 -7.66
CA GLU A 68 -14.67 -13.35 -7.04
C GLU A 68 -14.60 -13.48 -5.51
N ASN A 69 -14.09 -14.60 -5.01
CA ASN A 69 -14.23 -15.00 -3.61
C ASN A 69 -12.97 -14.77 -2.75
N TYR A 70 -11.85 -14.37 -3.35
CA TYR A 70 -10.60 -14.15 -2.62
C TYR A 70 -9.69 -13.15 -3.34
N TYR A 71 -8.71 -12.64 -2.60
CA TYR A 71 -7.64 -11.80 -3.13
C TYR A 71 -6.35 -12.59 -3.32
N ASN A 72 -5.64 -12.33 -4.42
CA ASN A 72 -4.31 -12.90 -4.70
C ASN A 72 -3.17 -12.03 -4.15
N PHE A 73 -3.49 -11.16 -3.23
CA PHE A 73 -2.55 -10.34 -2.47
C PHE A 73 -2.97 -10.30 -1.00
N ARG A 74 -2.08 -9.82 -0.15
CA ARG A 74 -2.25 -9.80 1.31
C ARG A 74 -2.10 -8.39 1.83
N CYS A 75 -2.83 -8.06 2.91
CA CYS A 75 -2.59 -6.86 3.70
C CYS A 75 -1.73 -7.23 4.92
N GLU A 76 -0.65 -6.51 5.15
CA GLU A 76 0.32 -6.82 6.19
C GLU A 76 0.30 -5.85 7.35
N SER A 77 -0.01 -4.60 7.10
CA SER A 77 -0.06 -3.58 8.13
C SER A 77 -1.01 -2.45 7.76
N SER A 78 -1.53 -1.81 8.79
CA SER A 78 -2.25 -0.54 8.67
C SER A 78 -1.88 0.34 9.86
N PHE A 79 -1.63 1.60 9.61
CA PHE A 79 -1.50 2.60 10.66
C PHE A 79 -2.18 3.90 10.27
N VAL A 80 -2.62 4.64 11.27
CA VAL A 80 -3.29 5.92 11.14
C VAL A 80 -2.31 7.04 11.50
N THR A 81 -2.34 8.10 10.73
CA THR A 81 -1.62 9.34 11.01
C THR A 81 -2.62 10.48 11.15
N ILE A 82 -2.61 11.14 12.30
CA ILE A 82 -3.28 12.43 12.50
C ILE A 82 -2.18 13.41 12.92
N ARG A 83 -1.84 14.36 12.05
CA ARG A 83 -0.82 15.36 12.26
C ARG A 83 -1.47 16.72 12.27
N GLN A 84 -1.49 17.34 13.41
CA GLN A 84 -1.99 18.71 13.57
C GLN A 84 -1.05 19.72 12.91
N GLY A 85 -1.56 20.89 12.63
CA GLY A 85 -0.78 21.97 12.06
C GLY A 85 0.51 22.24 12.83
N GLY A 86 1.62 22.37 12.13
CA GLY A 86 2.94 22.54 12.73
C GLY A 86 3.58 21.29 13.32
N TRP A 87 2.99 20.10 13.12
CA TRP A 87 3.58 18.85 13.58
C TRP A 87 4.99 18.65 12.97
N ASN A 88 5.99 18.48 13.84
CA ASN A 88 7.37 18.29 13.44
C ASN A 88 8.08 17.26 14.35
N PRO A 89 8.48 16.10 13.82
CA PRO A 89 9.17 15.06 14.58
C PRO A 89 10.69 15.28 14.69
N GLY A 90 11.20 16.46 14.40
CA GLY A 90 12.63 16.76 14.34
C GLY A 90 13.16 16.94 12.93
N GLY A 91 12.29 17.29 11.98
CA GLY A 91 12.65 17.49 10.58
C GLY A 91 12.16 16.36 9.65
N THR A 92 12.63 16.37 8.42
CA THR A 92 12.36 15.31 7.43
C THR A 92 13.08 14.03 7.85
N SER A 93 12.42 12.89 7.74
CA SER A 93 13.07 11.60 8.00
C SER A 93 14.14 11.29 6.95
N ILE A 94 15.09 10.44 7.30
CA ILE A 94 16.07 9.94 6.33
C ILE A 94 15.32 9.22 5.20
N PRO A 95 15.54 9.60 3.92
CA PRO A 95 15.00 8.89 2.79
C PRO A 95 15.40 7.42 2.79
N HIS A 96 14.44 6.54 2.59
CA HIS A 96 14.64 5.10 2.69
C HIS A 96 13.84 4.33 1.63
N VAL A 97 14.22 3.09 1.46
CA VAL A 97 13.52 2.10 0.62
C VAL A 97 13.47 0.77 1.35
N VAL A 98 12.42 0.02 1.11
CA VAL A 98 12.37 -1.37 1.56
C VAL A 98 12.94 -2.26 0.46
N ARG A 99 14.21 -2.58 0.59
CA ARG A 99 14.95 -3.50 -0.29
C ARG A 99 15.82 -4.42 0.55
N PRO A 100 15.43 -5.66 0.79
CA PRO A 100 16.24 -6.56 1.62
C PRO A 100 17.59 -6.92 1.01
N VAL A 101 17.70 -6.86 -0.32
CA VAL A 101 18.96 -7.09 -1.05
C VAL A 101 19.06 -6.13 -2.21
N GLN A 102 20.13 -5.35 -2.30
CA GLN A 102 20.35 -4.46 -3.45
C GLN A 102 20.39 -5.25 -4.76
N GLY A 103 19.46 -4.92 -5.65
CA GLY A 103 19.48 -5.37 -7.04
C GLY A 103 18.90 -6.74 -7.35
N ALA A 104 18.56 -7.57 -6.35
CA ALA A 104 17.92 -8.88 -6.58
C ALA A 104 17.06 -9.31 -5.39
N GLY A 105 16.04 -10.10 -5.67
CA GLY A 105 15.21 -10.74 -4.67
C GLY A 105 13.72 -10.46 -4.83
N PRO A 106 12.89 -11.28 -4.19
CA PRO A 106 11.44 -11.25 -4.34
C PRO A 106 10.77 -10.01 -3.75
N MET A 107 11.49 -9.21 -2.99
CA MET A 107 10.99 -7.96 -2.39
C MET A 107 11.36 -6.70 -3.18
N ASN A 108 11.96 -6.86 -4.36
CA ASN A 108 12.30 -5.75 -5.24
C ASN A 108 11.27 -5.60 -6.35
N TYR A 109 11.01 -4.36 -6.74
CA TYR A 109 10.22 -4.06 -7.92
C TYR A 109 10.79 -4.74 -9.17
N GLN A 110 9.91 -5.33 -9.96
CA GLN A 110 10.25 -5.95 -11.25
C GLN A 110 9.17 -5.64 -12.28
N CYS A 111 9.57 -5.50 -13.53
CA CYS A 111 8.66 -5.45 -14.66
C CYS A 111 9.22 -6.35 -15.75
N ASN A 112 8.54 -7.46 -16.04
CA ASN A 112 8.97 -8.44 -17.00
C ASN A 112 7.79 -8.84 -17.91
N GLY A 113 8.01 -8.79 -19.24
CA GLY A 113 6.99 -9.20 -20.20
C GLY A 113 5.68 -8.41 -20.12
N GLY A 114 5.76 -7.12 -19.73
CA GLY A 114 4.58 -6.28 -19.55
C GLY A 114 3.80 -6.50 -18.24
N ARG A 115 4.32 -7.34 -17.34
CA ARG A 115 3.77 -7.56 -16.00
C ARG A 115 4.60 -6.85 -14.95
N ILE A 116 3.90 -6.11 -14.08
CA ILE A 116 4.49 -5.42 -12.93
C ILE A 116 4.42 -6.33 -11.72
N TYR A 117 5.54 -6.42 -10.99
CA TYR A 117 5.59 -6.93 -9.63
C TYR A 117 6.12 -5.81 -8.72
N SER A 118 5.21 -5.21 -7.97
CA SER A 118 5.52 -4.03 -7.15
C SER A 118 6.26 -4.37 -5.85
N ALA A 119 6.31 -5.65 -5.46
CA ALA A 119 6.77 -6.07 -4.14
C ALA A 119 5.93 -5.42 -3.01
N LEU A 120 6.55 -5.08 -1.88
CA LEU A 120 5.84 -4.41 -0.80
C LEU A 120 5.26 -3.07 -1.31
N THR A 121 3.95 -2.91 -1.18
CA THR A 121 3.20 -1.80 -1.77
C THR A 121 2.45 -1.04 -0.69
N ARG A 122 2.67 0.27 -0.65
CA ARG A 122 1.98 1.17 0.26
C ARG A 122 0.79 1.82 -0.42
N VAL A 123 -0.33 1.87 0.31
CA VAL A 123 -1.55 2.57 -0.07
C VAL A 123 -1.83 3.61 1.01
N VAL A 124 -1.81 4.87 0.63
CA VAL A 124 -2.04 6.01 1.53
C VAL A 124 -3.36 6.67 1.16
N TRP A 125 -4.34 6.61 2.04
CA TRP A 125 -5.60 7.33 1.92
C TRP A 125 -5.46 8.70 2.59
N GLU A 126 -5.53 9.77 1.82
CA GLU A 126 -5.54 11.14 2.32
C GLU A 126 -6.98 11.62 2.52
N LEU A 127 -7.38 11.75 3.78
CA LEU A 127 -8.77 12.09 4.14
C LEU A 127 -9.02 13.60 4.22
N ASN A 128 -7.96 14.40 4.24
CA ASN A 128 -7.98 15.85 4.06
C ASN A 128 -7.18 16.22 2.81
N PRO A 129 -7.40 17.40 2.22
CA PRO A 129 -6.61 17.82 1.07
C PRO A 129 -5.15 18.02 1.46
N VAL A 130 -4.26 17.75 0.52
CA VAL A 130 -2.83 18.01 0.61
C VAL A 130 -2.44 18.96 -0.50
N ALA A 131 -1.80 20.07 -0.18
CA ALA A 131 -1.21 20.98 -1.16
C ALA A 131 0.31 20.81 -1.24
N HIS A 132 0.89 21.23 -2.36
CA HIS A 132 2.35 21.27 -2.50
C HIS A 132 2.97 22.12 -1.38
N GLY A 133 3.97 21.58 -0.72
CA GLY A 133 4.65 22.23 0.39
C GLY A 133 4.02 22.03 1.76
N ASP A 134 2.80 21.48 1.87
CA ASP A 134 2.16 21.17 3.16
C ASP A 134 2.95 20.13 3.97
N GLY A 135 3.70 19.29 3.31
CA GLY A 135 4.42 18.19 3.93
C GLY A 135 3.80 16.83 3.63
N GLY A 136 4.07 15.85 4.49
CA GLY A 136 3.52 14.52 4.31
C GLY A 136 4.54 13.49 3.85
N THR A 137 4.33 12.85 2.69
CA THR A 137 5.25 11.89 2.11
C THR A 137 6.00 12.53 0.95
N LEU A 138 7.33 12.48 1.00
CA LEU A 138 8.21 12.81 -0.11
C LEU A 138 8.65 11.53 -0.81
N PHE A 139 8.96 11.63 -2.08
CA PHE A 139 9.47 10.51 -2.89
C PHE A 139 10.39 11.01 -4.00
N LEU A 140 11.16 10.09 -4.58
CA LEU A 140 11.97 10.38 -5.76
C LEU A 140 11.59 9.40 -6.88
N SER A 141 10.90 9.94 -7.89
CA SER A 141 10.36 9.17 -9.02
C SER A 141 11.44 8.32 -9.72
N GLY A 142 11.09 7.09 -10.08
CA GLY A 142 11.97 6.19 -10.84
C GLY A 142 13.03 5.46 -10.03
N THR A 143 13.23 5.81 -8.75
CA THR A 143 14.29 5.18 -7.92
C THR A 143 14.03 3.71 -7.62
N HIS A 144 12.79 3.23 -7.69
CA HIS A 144 12.45 1.82 -7.56
C HIS A 144 13.13 0.93 -8.60
N LYS A 145 13.54 1.50 -9.73
CA LYS A 145 14.30 0.84 -10.81
C LYS A 145 15.79 1.20 -10.85
N ALA A 146 16.25 2.13 -10.01
CA ALA A 146 17.64 2.56 -9.99
C ALA A 146 18.57 1.41 -9.64
N LYS A 147 19.57 1.17 -10.48
CA LYS A 147 20.57 0.09 -10.32
C LYS A 147 21.86 0.55 -9.63
N PHE A 148 22.16 1.85 -9.69
CA PHE A 148 23.30 2.41 -8.99
C PHE A 148 22.99 2.61 -7.51
N PRO A 149 24.00 2.44 -6.63
CA PRO A 149 23.90 2.86 -5.23
C PRO A 149 23.50 4.34 -5.14
N TYR A 150 22.64 4.67 -4.20
CA TYR A 150 22.28 6.06 -3.97
C TYR A 150 23.49 6.83 -3.40
N PRO A 151 23.92 7.94 -4.03
CA PRO A 151 24.93 8.79 -3.43
C PRO A 151 24.40 9.48 -2.17
N PRO A 152 25.25 9.85 -1.21
CA PRO A 152 24.83 10.53 0.02
C PRO A 152 23.94 11.75 -0.24
N SER A 153 24.23 12.55 -1.25
CA SER A 153 23.42 13.73 -1.63
C SER A 153 21.96 13.43 -1.97
N VAL A 154 21.63 12.18 -2.29
CA VAL A 154 20.25 11.74 -2.59
C VAL A 154 19.54 11.19 -1.34
N THR A 155 20.31 10.70 -0.37
CA THR A 155 19.77 10.10 0.86
C THR A 155 19.77 11.08 2.06
N GLU A 156 20.21 12.29 1.87
CA GLU A 156 20.07 13.36 2.88
C GLU A 156 18.60 13.79 3.00
N PRO A 157 18.13 14.10 4.23
CA PRO A 157 16.74 14.45 4.48
C PRO A 157 16.21 15.62 3.64
N ASP A 158 17.04 16.62 3.39
CA ASP A 158 16.66 17.85 2.68
C ASP A 158 17.20 17.90 1.24
N ASN A 159 17.42 16.73 0.63
CA ASN A 159 17.93 16.71 -0.74
C ASN A 159 16.91 17.32 -1.73
N PRO A 160 17.41 18.10 -2.73
CA PRO A 160 16.54 18.87 -3.61
C PRO A 160 15.82 18.03 -4.68
N PHE A 161 16.08 16.72 -4.75
CA PHE A 161 15.50 15.84 -5.75
C PHE A 161 14.19 15.21 -5.29
N MET A 162 13.84 15.33 -4.00
CA MET A 162 12.59 14.79 -3.47
C MET A 162 11.40 15.60 -3.98
N GLU A 163 10.37 14.88 -4.34
CA GLU A 163 9.10 15.39 -4.85
C GLU A 163 8.02 15.23 -3.77
N ASP A 164 7.07 16.14 -3.73
CA ASP A 164 5.83 16.03 -2.98
C ASP A 164 4.63 15.84 -3.92
N TYR A 165 3.44 15.70 -3.38
CA TYR A 165 2.19 15.64 -4.16
C TYR A 165 1.12 16.54 -3.56
N ALA A 166 0.20 16.96 -4.43
CA ALA A 166 -1.03 17.63 -4.03
C ALA A 166 -2.23 16.80 -4.47
N CYS A 167 -3.26 16.74 -3.63
CA CYS A 167 -4.49 16.02 -3.94
C CYS A 167 -5.68 16.55 -3.15
N PRO A 168 -6.92 16.42 -3.67
CA PRO A 168 -8.13 16.65 -2.91
C PRO A 168 -8.31 15.59 -1.80
N ALA A 169 -9.17 15.90 -0.82
CA ALA A 169 -9.59 14.92 0.18
C ALA A 169 -10.19 13.67 -0.48
N GLY A 170 -10.02 12.52 0.16
CA GLY A 170 -10.50 11.24 -0.36
C GLY A 170 -9.66 10.65 -1.49
N SER A 171 -8.47 11.18 -1.72
CA SER A 171 -7.52 10.64 -2.70
C SER A 171 -6.74 9.46 -2.13
N VAL A 172 -6.20 8.63 -3.03
CA VAL A 172 -5.29 7.55 -2.66
C VAL A 172 -3.98 7.63 -3.42
N PHE A 173 -2.86 7.58 -2.69
CA PHE A 173 -1.52 7.52 -3.21
C PHE A 173 -0.97 6.10 -3.01
N ILE A 174 -0.66 5.42 -4.12
CA ILE A 174 -0.21 4.02 -4.12
C ILE A 174 1.21 3.98 -4.66
N PHE A 175 2.15 3.40 -3.91
CA PHE A 175 3.54 3.33 -4.33
C PHE A 175 4.22 2.02 -3.89
N THR A 176 5.21 1.59 -4.67
CA THR A 176 6.11 0.51 -4.26
C THR A 176 7.06 1.00 -3.17
N GLU A 177 7.21 0.25 -2.09
CA GLU A 177 8.19 0.56 -1.02
C GLU A 177 9.66 0.50 -1.51
N SER A 178 9.88 0.04 -2.75
CA SER A 178 11.17 0.16 -3.43
C SER A 178 11.46 1.58 -3.93
N LEU A 179 10.47 2.45 -3.95
CA LEU A 179 10.62 3.87 -4.27
C LEU A 179 11.29 4.58 -3.09
N LEU A 180 12.32 5.40 -3.35
CA LEU A 180 12.94 6.21 -2.31
C LEU A 180 11.91 7.22 -1.79
N HIS A 181 11.63 7.16 -0.50
CA HIS A 181 10.60 7.99 0.12
C HIS A 181 10.98 8.42 1.53
N ALA A 182 10.34 9.46 2.03
CA ALA A 182 10.55 10.01 3.36
C ALA A 182 9.26 10.63 3.91
N ALA A 183 9.17 10.73 5.23
CA ALA A 183 8.17 11.55 5.90
C ALA A 183 8.75 12.95 6.19
N THR A 184 7.95 14.00 5.99
CA THR A 184 8.34 15.38 6.29
C THR A 184 7.35 16.01 7.26
N PRO A 185 7.75 17.06 8.00
CA PRO A 185 6.86 17.80 8.89
C PRO A 185 5.60 18.27 8.17
N TRP A 186 4.48 18.29 8.90
CA TRP A 186 3.24 18.84 8.40
C TRP A 186 3.22 20.35 8.69
N LYS A 187 3.19 21.16 7.64
CA LYS A 187 3.36 22.62 7.73
C LYS A 187 2.06 23.39 7.59
N ASN A 188 0.98 22.76 7.08
CA ASN A 188 -0.30 23.42 6.96
C ASN A 188 -0.86 23.72 8.36
N PRO A 189 -1.07 24.99 8.73
CA PRO A 189 -1.52 25.35 10.08
C PRO A 189 -3.03 25.18 10.26
N ASP A 190 -3.80 25.17 9.19
CA ASP A 190 -5.25 25.27 9.22
C ASP A 190 -5.95 23.92 9.05
N VAL A 191 -5.25 22.94 8.49
CA VAL A 191 -5.82 21.62 8.19
C VAL A 191 -4.89 20.52 8.73
N ASP A 192 -5.45 19.60 9.52
CA ASP A 192 -4.72 18.41 9.96
C ASP A 192 -4.46 17.49 8.77
N ARG A 193 -3.32 16.80 8.74
CA ARG A 193 -3.18 15.64 7.90
C ARG A 193 -3.83 14.44 8.57
N VAL A 194 -4.87 13.89 7.97
CA VAL A 194 -5.52 12.66 8.41
C VAL A 194 -5.34 11.63 7.31
N ALA A 195 -4.55 10.60 7.58
CA ALA A 195 -4.23 9.60 6.58
C ALA A 195 -4.19 8.17 7.16
N ILE A 196 -4.56 7.19 6.33
CA ILE A 196 -4.42 5.76 6.62
C ILE A 196 -3.38 5.18 5.68
N PHE A 197 -2.41 4.48 6.25
CA PHE A 197 -1.35 3.79 5.52
C PHE A 197 -1.57 2.28 5.61
N ASN A 198 -2.02 1.69 4.52
CA ASN A 198 -2.13 0.24 4.39
C ASN A 198 -0.94 -0.30 3.60
N CYS A 199 -0.44 -1.47 3.97
CA CYS A 199 0.69 -2.10 3.31
C CYS A 199 0.32 -3.48 2.80
N TYR A 200 0.65 -3.76 1.54
CA TYR A 200 0.26 -4.98 0.84
C TYR A 200 1.47 -5.70 0.25
N ASN A 201 1.33 -7.01 0.11
CA ASN A 201 2.31 -7.87 -0.53
C ASN A 201 1.63 -9.00 -1.30
N SER A 202 2.40 -9.71 -2.10
CA SER A 202 1.93 -10.95 -2.71
C SER A 202 1.64 -12.03 -1.66
N VAL A 203 0.91 -13.06 -2.05
CA VAL A 203 0.51 -14.17 -1.15
C VAL A 203 1.68 -14.99 -0.63
N TRP A 204 2.81 -14.98 -1.32
CA TRP A 204 4.00 -15.77 -0.99
C TRP A 204 5.10 -14.97 -0.28
N ALA A 205 4.87 -13.68 0.03
CA ALA A 205 5.84 -12.82 0.69
C ALA A 205 5.24 -12.12 1.91
N GLN A 206 6.07 -11.83 2.90
CA GLN A 206 5.71 -11.08 4.10
C GLN A 206 6.90 -10.30 4.60
N TRP A 207 6.69 -9.00 4.85
CA TRP A 207 7.67 -8.10 5.46
C TRP A 207 7.35 -7.80 6.92
N HIS A 208 6.08 -7.50 7.22
CA HIS A 208 5.62 -7.22 8.58
C HIS A 208 4.97 -8.45 9.21
N ARG A 209 5.15 -8.64 10.51
CA ARG A 209 4.30 -9.57 11.26
C ARG A 209 2.88 -8.98 11.36
N LEU A 210 1.93 -9.74 10.86
CA LEU A 210 0.53 -9.44 11.12
C LEU A 210 0.21 -9.79 12.57
N ASN A 211 -0.34 -8.83 13.31
CA ASN A 211 -0.75 -9.00 14.70
C ASN A 211 -2.17 -8.48 14.88
N LEU A 212 -3.12 -9.16 14.25
CA LEU A 212 -4.55 -8.89 14.38
C LEU A 212 -5.23 -10.00 15.16
N PRO A 213 -6.17 -9.66 16.07
CA PRO A 213 -7.00 -10.65 16.75
C PRO A 213 -7.80 -11.47 15.73
N SER A 214 -7.91 -12.78 15.99
CA SER A 214 -8.62 -13.70 15.08
C SER A 214 -10.10 -13.33 14.96
N ASP A 215 -10.72 -12.93 16.05
CA ASP A 215 -12.12 -12.51 16.09
C ASP A 215 -12.39 -11.26 15.23
N LEU A 216 -11.43 -10.33 15.17
CA LEU A 216 -11.53 -9.19 14.27
C LEU A 216 -11.51 -9.64 12.80
N ILE A 217 -10.60 -10.54 12.44
CA ILE A 217 -10.54 -11.08 11.08
C ILE A 217 -11.84 -11.84 10.76
N GLU A 218 -12.33 -12.67 11.67
CA GLU A 218 -13.56 -13.44 11.50
C GLU A 218 -14.81 -12.57 11.37
N SER A 219 -14.80 -11.36 11.92
CA SER A 219 -15.91 -10.40 11.80
C SER A 219 -15.99 -9.75 10.40
N MET A 220 -14.92 -9.81 9.60
CA MET A 220 -14.88 -9.20 8.26
C MET A 220 -15.68 -10.02 7.25
N PRO A 221 -16.11 -9.40 6.12
CA PRO A 221 -16.68 -10.12 4.99
C PRO A 221 -15.75 -11.24 4.49
N PRO A 222 -16.29 -12.40 4.04
CA PRO A 222 -15.49 -13.58 3.68
C PRO A 222 -14.33 -13.27 2.72
N LYS A 223 -14.57 -12.51 1.66
CA LYS A 223 -13.51 -12.14 0.72
C LYS A 223 -12.42 -11.29 1.38
N ARG A 224 -12.79 -10.30 2.21
CA ARG A 224 -11.82 -9.44 2.93
C ARG A 224 -10.94 -10.21 3.90
N ARG A 225 -11.45 -11.27 4.54
CA ARG A 225 -10.64 -12.16 5.40
C ARG A 225 -9.43 -12.73 4.68
N THR A 226 -9.54 -12.98 3.37
CA THR A 226 -8.45 -13.56 2.58
C THR A 226 -7.23 -12.63 2.43
N LEU A 227 -7.38 -11.34 2.72
CA LEU A 227 -6.25 -10.42 2.84
C LEU A 227 -5.28 -10.78 3.98
N PHE A 228 -5.76 -11.51 4.99
CA PHE A 228 -5.03 -11.81 6.23
C PHE A 228 -4.59 -13.26 6.34
N ARG A 229 -4.70 -14.02 5.26
CA ARG A 229 -4.24 -15.41 5.23
C ARG A 229 -2.73 -15.52 5.46
N GLY A 230 -2.28 -16.71 5.87
CA GLY A 230 -0.86 -17.02 5.98
C GLY A 230 -0.09 -16.84 4.68
N VAL A 231 1.23 -16.80 4.76
CA VAL A 231 2.11 -16.72 3.58
C VAL A 231 2.20 -18.10 2.94
N PHE A 232 1.80 -18.22 1.69
CA PHE A 232 1.95 -19.44 0.90
C PHE A 232 1.90 -19.14 -0.60
N ALA A 233 2.65 -19.87 -1.40
CA ALA A 233 2.55 -19.85 -2.85
C ALA A 233 1.47 -20.81 -3.33
N HIS A 234 1.33 -21.96 -2.68
CA HIS A 234 0.36 -23.00 -3.00
C HIS A 234 -0.38 -23.44 -1.75
N ASP A 235 -1.71 -23.52 -1.83
CA ASP A 235 -2.55 -24.06 -0.75
C ASP A 235 -2.98 -25.49 -1.11
N PHE A 236 -2.39 -26.45 -0.43
CA PHE A 236 -2.68 -27.88 -0.63
C PHE A 236 -4.00 -28.33 -0.01
N THR A 237 -4.57 -27.51 0.89
CA THR A 237 -5.75 -27.88 1.67
C THR A 237 -7.04 -27.40 1.03
N LYS A 238 -6.95 -26.44 0.10
CA LYS A 238 -8.10 -25.84 -0.57
C LYS A 238 -8.31 -26.41 -1.96
N THR A 239 -9.59 -26.47 -2.36
CA THR A 239 -9.96 -26.76 -3.74
C THR A 239 -9.56 -25.60 -4.66
N PRO A 240 -9.49 -25.81 -5.99
CA PRO A 240 -9.26 -24.72 -6.94
C PRO A 240 -10.29 -23.59 -6.83
N GLU A 241 -11.55 -23.92 -6.53
CA GLU A 241 -12.67 -22.99 -6.34
C GLU A 241 -12.47 -22.12 -5.08
N GLU A 242 -11.75 -22.61 -4.08
CA GLU A 242 -11.38 -21.92 -2.86
C GLU A 242 -10.01 -21.19 -2.98
N GLY A 243 -9.42 -21.18 -4.16
CA GLY A 243 -8.11 -20.58 -4.41
C GLY A 243 -6.92 -21.50 -4.16
N GLY A 244 -7.17 -22.82 -4.04
CA GLY A 244 -6.11 -23.82 -3.95
C GLY A 244 -5.50 -24.15 -5.32
N ASN A 245 -4.35 -24.79 -5.31
CA ASN A 245 -3.71 -25.28 -6.52
C ASN A 245 -4.34 -26.62 -6.92
N ARG A 246 -4.90 -26.69 -8.14
CA ARG A 246 -5.60 -27.89 -8.64
C ARG A 246 -4.73 -29.15 -8.56
N TYR A 247 -3.49 -29.06 -9.00
CA TYR A 247 -2.59 -30.20 -9.00
C TYR A 247 -2.42 -30.82 -7.61
N TYR A 248 -2.17 -29.98 -6.63
CA TYR A 248 -1.94 -30.41 -5.26
C TYR A 248 -3.22 -30.83 -4.55
N ALA A 249 -4.34 -30.15 -4.80
CA ALA A 249 -5.63 -30.54 -4.26
C ALA A 249 -6.07 -31.94 -4.73
N GLU A 250 -5.78 -32.30 -5.97
CA GLU A 250 -6.11 -33.62 -6.54
C GLU A 250 -5.17 -34.74 -6.05
N ASN A 251 -3.88 -34.43 -5.83
CA ASN A 251 -2.89 -35.43 -5.53
C ASN A 251 -2.57 -35.60 -4.02
N ASN A 252 -3.00 -34.67 -3.17
CA ASN A 252 -2.70 -34.68 -1.73
C ASN A 252 -3.96 -34.66 -0.83
N ARG A 253 -5.07 -35.15 -1.31
CA ARG A 253 -6.33 -35.25 -0.54
C ARG A 253 -6.25 -36.14 0.71
N SER A 254 -5.14 -36.83 0.92
CA SER A 254 -4.92 -37.79 2.00
C SER A 254 -3.88 -37.36 3.02
N LEU A 255 -3.43 -36.09 3.01
CA LEU A 255 -2.50 -35.58 4.01
C LEU A 255 -3.20 -34.86 5.17
#